data_feba00626953b05268e42b7925584bb9
#
_entry.id   feba00626953b05268e42b7925584bb9
#
_cell.length_a   1.000
_cell.length_b   1.000
_cell.length_c   1.000
_cell.angle_alpha   90.00
_cell.angle_beta   90.00
_cell.angle_gamma   90.00
#
_symmetry.space_group_name_H-M   'P 1'
#
loop_
_entity.id
_entity.type
_entity.pdbx_description
1 polymer ?
#
loop_
_entity_poly.entity_id
_entity_poly.type
_entity_poly.pdbx_seq_one_letter_code
_entity_poly.pdbx_strand_id
1 'polypeptide(L)'
;IIENPKKNNPIFKNVKNILLASGKDMLKKAEFFLKKNRIQTLNLGDNIKGESRQIAVEHAKQILKTNKRKFAIISGGETTVTVSGSGKGGRNSEYALSLFNRVKNTDHIAAISCDTDGIDGSEDNAGVYFDNKTIKKAEKLSLDPEFFLKTNDSYSFFKKLNSLIHTGPTLTNVNDYRVIMKI
;
A
#
# COMPACT_ATOMS: atom_id res chain seq x y z
N ILE A 1 -30.92 14.63 17.37
CA ILE A 1 -29.53 14.37 17.02
C ILE A 1 -28.68 14.87 18.20
N ILE A 2 -27.98 13.96 18.90
CA ILE A 2 -27.08 14.34 19.98
C ILE A 2 -25.80 14.84 19.33
N GLU A 3 -25.49 16.13 19.43
CA GLU A 3 -24.23 16.68 18.93
C GLU A 3 -23.05 16.17 19.75
N ASN A 4 -21.95 15.82 19.08
CA ASN A 4 -20.72 15.48 19.74
C ASN A 4 -20.18 16.68 20.53
N PRO A 5 -19.57 16.46 21.73
CA PRO A 5 -18.98 17.55 22.49
C PRO A 5 -17.93 18.30 21.69
N LYS A 6 -17.97 19.63 21.70
CA LYS A 6 -16.95 20.48 21.04
C LYS A 6 -15.62 20.41 21.76
N LYS A 7 -14.51 20.66 21.04
CA LYS A 7 -13.13 20.56 21.53
C LYS A 7 -12.89 21.20 22.92
N ASN A 8 -13.58 22.29 23.23
CA ASN A 8 -13.42 23.01 24.50
C ASN A 8 -14.48 22.64 25.56
N ASN A 9 -15.21 21.53 25.37
CA ASN A 9 -16.21 21.11 26.36
C ASN A 9 -15.52 20.70 27.67
N PRO A 10 -16.04 21.15 28.85
CA PRO A 10 -15.47 20.81 30.15
C PRO A 10 -15.34 19.31 30.43
N ILE A 11 -16.12 18.46 29.76
CA ILE A 11 -16.01 16.99 29.87
C ILE A 11 -14.61 16.47 29.53
N PHE A 12 -13.84 17.21 28.73
CA PHE A 12 -12.50 16.84 28.34
C PHE A 12 -11.40 17.36 29.29
N LYS A 13 -11.75 18.07 30.36
CA LYS A 13 -10.78 18.69 31.28
C LYS A 13 -9.74 17.69 31.85
N ASN A 14 -10.18 16.45 32.07
CA ASN A 14 -9.35 15.39 32.64
C ASN A 14 -8.91 14.36 31.59
N VAL A 15 -9.08 14.65 30.29
CA VAL A 15 -8.67 13.75 29.20
C VAL A 15 -7.28 14.13 28.72
N LYS A 16 -6.36 13.18 28.76
CA LYS A 16 -5.01 13.31 28.20
C LYS A 16 -4.87 12.40 26.99
N ASN A 17 -4.74 12.98 25.81
CA ASN A 17 -4.46 12.24 24.59
C ASN A 17 -2.93 12.05 24.44
N ILE A 18 -2.49 10.82 24.27
CA ILE A 18 -1.08 10.48 24.03
C ILE A 18 -0.98 9.83 22.66
N LEU A 19 -0.29 10.49 21.73
CA LEU A 19 0.03 9.91 20.44
C LEU A 19 1.27 9.03 20.58
N LEU A 20 1.12 7.72 20.45
CA LEU A 20 2.20 6.74 20.59
C LEU A 20 3.03 6.60 19.32
N ALA A 21 2.38 6.61 18.14
CA ALA A 21 3.03 6.51 16.85
C ALA A 21 2.17 7.17 15.76
N SER A 22 2.80 7.53 14.67
CA SER A 22 2.16 8.10 13.48
C SER A 22 2.68 7.43 12.19
N GLY A 23 2.02 7.63 11.07
CA GLY A 23 2.51 7.22 9.75
C GLY A 23 3.91 7.77 9.46
N LYS A 24 4.18 9.01 9.90
CA LYS A 24 5.50 9.62 9.77
C LYS A 24 6.59 8.86 10.54
N ASP A 25 6.28 8.34 11.72
CA ASP A 25 7.24 7.57 12.52
C ASP A 25 7.51 6.21 11.89
N MET A 26 6.48 5.56 11.35
CA MET A 26 6.61 4.34 10.55
C MET A 26 7.54 4.56 9.34
N LEU A 27 7.30 5.60 8.55
CA LEU A 27 8.13 5.90 7.36
C LEU A 27 9.57 6.25 7.74
N LYS A 28 9.81 6.97 8.84
CA LYS A 28 11.17 7.22 9.33
C LYS A 28 11.91 5.92 9.68
N LYS A 29 11.23 4.94 10.29
CA LYS A 29 11.81 3.63 10.60
C LYS A 29 12.12 2.84 9.33
N ALA A 30 11.21 2.86 8.35
CA ALA A 30 11.43 2.24 7.05
C ALA A 30 12.64 2.87 6.32
N GLU A 31 12.71 4.20 6.28
CA GLU A 31 13.82 4.93 5.67
C GLU A 31 15.16 4.61 6.34
N PHE A 32 15.20 4.58 7.67
CA PHE A 32 16.38 4.17 8.42
C PHE A 32 16.85 2.76 8.07
N PHE A 33 15.91 1.80 8.00
CA PHE A 33 16.20 0.42 7.61
C PHE A 33 16.75 0.32 6.20
N LEU A 34 16.12 1.00 5.23
CA LEU A 34 16.58 1.03 3.84
C LEU A 34 17.97 1.65 3.72
N LYS A 35 18.22 2.77 4.39
CA LYS A 35 19.54 3.43 4.42
C LYS A 35 20.62 2.53 5.00
N LYS A 36 20.33 1.81 6.10
CA LYS A 36 21.26 0.82 6.68
C LYS A 36 21.64 -0.27 5.68
N ASN A 37 20.73 -0.63 4.78
CA ASN A 37 20.94 -1.60 3.70
C ASN A 37 21.48 -0.96 2.40
N ARG A 38 21.95 0.30 2.46
CA ARG A 38 22.51 1.05 1.31
C ARG A 38 21.53 1.22 0.16
N ILE A 39 20.23 1.34 0.47
CA ILE A 39 19.16 1.60 -0.48
C ILE A 39 18.82 3.09 -0.38
N GLN A 40 18.97 3.82 -1.48
CA GLN A 40 18.56 5.22 -1.54
C GLN A 40 17.03 5.30 -1.51
N THR A 41 16.48 6.25 -0.77
CA THR A 41 15.05 6.31 -0.53
C THR A 41 14.48 7.69 -0.92
N LEU A 42 13.38 7.68 -1.65
CA LEU A 42 12.48 8.82 -1.82
C LEU A 42 11.27 8.60 -0.91
N ASN A 43 11.15 9.43 0.11
CA ASN A 43 10.02 9.41 1.03
C ASN A 43 8.98 10.43 0.59
N LEU A 44 7.79 9.97 0.18
CA LEU A 44 6.69 10.80 -0.30
C LEU A 44 5.75 11.27 0.83
N GLY A 45 6.05 10.86 2.08
CA GLY A 45 5.26 11.22 3.26
C GLY A 45 4.08 10.30 3.54
N ASP A 46 3.37 10.63 4.62
CA ASP A 46 2.28 9.82 5.19
C ASP A 46 0.88 10.41 4.96
N ASN A 47 0.75 11.38 4.06
CA ASN A 47 -0.53 12.03 3.76
C ASN A 47 -0.96 11.86 2.28
N ILE A 48 -0.62 10.71 1.67
CA ILE A 48 -1.03 10.42 0.31
C ILE A 48 -2.51 10.07 0.30
N LYS A 49 -3.30 10.81 -0.49
CA LYS A 49 -4.75 10.65 -0.65
C LYS A 49 -5.13 10.61 -2.13
N GLY A 50 -6.30 10.07 -2.42
CA GLY A 50 -6.86 9.99 -3.76
C GLY A 50 -7.14 8.56 -4.20
N GLU A 51 -7.44 8.38 -5.47
CA GLU A 51 -7.79 7.09 -6.05
C GLU A 51 -6.56 6.17 -6.12
N SER A 52 -6.64 4.99 -5.51
CA SER A 52 -5.54 4.02 -5.40
C SER A 52 -4.85 3.74 -6.73
N ARG A 53 -5.62 3.53 -7.80
CA ARG A 53 -5.09 3.26 -9.15
C ARG A 53 -4.27 4.43 -9.69
N GLN A 54 -4.73 5.67 -9.47
CA GLN A 54 -4.06 6.86 -9.98
C GLN A 54 -2.74 7.10 -9.24
N ILE A 55 -2.77 7.00 -7.91
CA ILE A 55 -1.57 7.12 -7.09
C ILE A 55 -0.53 6.05 -7.47
N ALA A 56 -0.96 4.81 -7.73
CA ALA A 56 -0.08 3.75 -8.20
C ALA A 56 0.59 4.08 -9.55
N VAL A 57 -0.16 4.67 -10.49
CA VAL A 57 0.38 5.11 -11.79
C VAL A 57 1.43 6.22 -11.62
N GLU A 58 1.18 7.16 -10.71
CA GLU A 58 2.15 8.24 -10.42
C GLU A 58 3.43 7.72 -9.79
N HIS A 59 3.31 6.80 -8.83
CA HIS A 59 4.47 6.15 -8.21
C HIS A 59 5.22 5.25 -9.21
N ALA A 60 4.51 4.55 -10.10
CA ALA A 60 5.12 3.78 -11.18
C ALA A 60 5.96 4.67 -12.10
N LYS A 61 5.45 5.83 -12.51
CA LYS A 61 6.20 6.80 -13.33
C LYS A 61 7.49 7.24 -12.64
N GLN A 62 7.46 7.43 -11.31
CA GLN A 62 8.63 7.86 -10.55
C GLN A 62 9.70 6.75 -10.47
N ILE A 63 9.30 5.51 -10.15
CA ILE A 63 10.26 4.40 -10.04
C ILE A 63 10.85 4.01 -11.41
N LEU A 64 10.05 4.12 -12.49
CA LEU A 64 10.51 3.82 -13.85
C LEU A 64 11.48 4.88 -14.41
N LYS A 65 11.31 6.14 -14.02
CA LYS A 65 12.22 7.23 -14.44
C LYS A 65 13.60 7.15 -13.81
N THR A 66 13.77 6.47 -12.67
CA THR A 66 15.08 6.40 -12.04
C THR A 66 15.99 5.38 -12.70
N ASN A 67 17.21 5.79 -13.01
CA ASN A 67 18.29 4.89 -13.45
C ASN A 67 19.11 4.33 -12.28
N LYS A 68 18.75 4.70 -11.04
CA LYS A 68 19.45 4.26 -9.84
C LYS A 68 19.11 2.80 -9.53
N ARG A 69 20.14 2.00 -9.29
CA ARG A 69 20.01 0.69 -8.64
C ARG A 69 19.96 0.87 -7.12
N LYS A 70 19.34 -0.05 -6.40
CA LYS A 70 19.13 0.03 -4.94
C LYS A 70 18.44 1.33 -4.54
N PHE A 71 17.29 1.56 -5.15
CA PHE A 71 16.46 2.72 -4.91
C PHE A 71 15.06 2.28 -4.47
N ALA A 72 14.49 2.99 -3.49
CA ALA A 72 13.15 2.76 -3.00
C ALA A 72 12.31 4.05 -2.97
N ILE A 73 11.04 3.91 -3.26
CA ILE A 73 10.00 4.91 -2.97
C ILE A 73 9.19 4.37 -1.81
N ILE A 74 9.00 5.18 -0.77
CA ILE A 74 8.15 4.85 0.37
C ILE A 74 7.06 5.90 0.55
N SER A 75 5.87 5.47 0.92
CA SER A 75 4.75 6.35 1.22
C SER A 75 3.77 5.73 2.21
N GLY A 76 3.04 6.58 2.92
CA GLY A 76 1.89 6.25 3.73
C GLY A 76 0.68 7.05 3.28
N GLY A 77 -0.36 7.08 4.10
CA GLY A 77 -1.59 7.80 3.83
C GLY A 77 -2.78 6.88 3.69
N GLU A 78 -3.85 7.36 3.11
CA GLU A 78 -5.10 6.63 2.99
C GLU A 78 -5.75 6.93 1.64
N THR A 79 -5.67 5.97 0.73
CA THR A 79 -6.26 6.07 -0.61
C THR A 79 -7.69 5.51 -0.63
N THR A 80 -8.41 5.79 -1.69
CA THR A 80 -9.78 5.31 -1.92
C THR A 80 -9.85 4.41 -3.14
N VAL A 81 -10.90 3.61 -3.23
CA VAL A 81 -11.22 2.78 -4.40
C VAL A 81 -12.63 3.10 -4.85
N THR A 82 -12.77 3.47 -6.13
CA THR A 82 -14.07 3.53 -6.79
C THR A 82 -14.46 2.12 -7.21
N VAL A 83 -15.42 1.54 -6.49
CA VAL A 83 -15.92 0.18 -6.77
C VAL A 83 -16.93 0.25 -7.90
N SER A 84 -16.61 -0.40 -9.01
CA SER A 84 -17.48 -0.53 -10.19
C SER A 84 -17.77 -1.98 -10.57
N GLY A 85 -17.00 -2.92 -10.02
CA GLY A 85 -17.13 -4.36 -10.20
C GLY A 85 -17.67 -5.06 -8.95
N SER A 86 -17.77 -6.38 -9.01
CA SER A 86 -18.24 -7.25 -7.92
C SER A 86 -17.10 -8.10 -7.31
N GLY A 87 -15.85 -7.80 -7.65
CA GLY A 87 -14.70 -8.54 -7.15
C GLY A 87 -14.34 -8.19 -5.72
N LYS A 88 -13.24 -8.76 -5.24
CA LYS A 88 -12.76 -8.69 -3.88
C LYS A 88 -11.41 -7.96 -3.81
N GLY A 89 -11.21 -7.20 -2.74
CA GLY A 89 -9.96 -6.50 -2.47
C GLY A 89 -10.17 -5.17 -1.78
N GLY A 90 -9.09 -4.64 -1.24
CA GLY A 90 -9.06 -3.33 -0.59
C GLY A 90 -8.19 -2.33 -1.36
N ARG A 91 -7.99 -1.16 -0.79
CA ARG A 91 -7.25 -0.06 -1.40
C ARG A 91 -5.77 -0.40 -1.63
N ASN A 92 -5.17 -1.20 -0.76
CA ASN A 92 -3.77 -1.60 -0.88
C ASN A 92 -3.56 -2.65 -1.97
N SER A 93 -4.42 -3.66 -2.04
CA SER A 93 -4.42 -4.65 -3.12
C SER A 93 -4.70 -4.01 -4.48
N GLU A 94 -5.62 -3.06 -4.55
CA GLU A 94 -5.96 -2.33 -5.77
C GLU A 94 -4.80 -1.44 -6.25
N TYR A 95 -4.16 -0.71 -5.30
CA TYR A 95 -2.95 0.05 -5.58
C TYR A 95 -1.85 -0.85 -6.15
N ALA A 96 -1.58 -1.97 -5.47
CA ALA A 96 -0.53 -2.89 -5.88
C ALA A 96 -0.81 -3.53 -7.25
N LEU A 97 -2.05 -3.85 -7.57
CA LEU A 97 -2.43 -4.40 -8.88
C LEU A 97 -2.26 -3.37 -10.01
N SER A 98 -2.64 -2.12 -9.76
CA SER A 98 -2.40 -1.04 -10.70
C SER A 98 -0.91 -0.78 -10.92
N LEU A 99 -0.11 -0.78 -9.85
CA LEU A 99 1.35 -0.69 -9.93
C LEU A 99 1.94 -1.86 -10.72
N PHE A 100 1.55 -3.10 -10.37
CA PHE A 100 1.97 -4.32 -11.06
C PHE A 100 1.75 -4.22 -12.58
N ASN A 101 0.56 -3.81 -12.99
CA ASN A 101 0.23 -3.67 -14.42
C ASN A 101 1.15 -2.66 -15.13
N ARG A 102 1.64 -1.64 -14.45
CA ARG A 102 2.55 -0.63 -15.01
C ARG A 102 4.00 -1.07 -15.07
N VAL A 103 4.42 -1.94 -14.15
CA VAL A 103 5.84 -2.34 -14.02
C VAL A 103 6.13 -3.76 -14.47
N LYS A 104 5.12 -4.55 -14.87
CA LYS A 104 5.25 -5.97 -15.22
C LYS A 104 6.28 -6.29 -16.31
N ASN A 105 6.58 -5.33 -17.18
CA ASN A 105 7.59 -5.47 -18.22
C ASN A 105 8.96 -4.89 -17.82
N THR A 106 9.16 -4.63 -16.52
CA THR A 106 10.40 -4.04 -16.00
C THR A 106 11.05 -5.00 -15.00
N ASP A 107 12.30 -5.34 -15.23
CA ASP A 107 13.06 -6.18 -14.31
C ASP A 107 13.46 -5.45 -13.02
N HIS A 108 13.74 -6.24 -11.99
CA HIS A 108 14.29 -5.75 -10.73
C HIS A 108 13.36 -4.84 -9.92
N ILE A 109 12.05 -4.96 -10.10
CA ILE A 109 11.05 -4.26 -9.29
C ILE A 109 10.45 -5.22 -8.27
N ALA A 110 10.38 -4.76 -7.01
CA ALA A 110 9.61 -5.39 -5.95
C ALA A 110 8.76 -4.34 -5.25
N ALA A 111 7.58 -4.71 -4.78
CA ALA A 111 6.71 -3.81 -4.06
C ALA A 111 5.90 -4.50 -2.97
N ILE A 112 5.54 -3.73 -1.96
CA ILE A 112 4.60 -4.07 -0.90
C ILE A 112 3.62 -2.92 -0.74
N SER A 113 2.35 -3.23 -0.52
CA SER A 113 1.32 -2.30 -0.09
C SER A 113 0.41 -2.99 0.90
N CYS A 114 0.27 -2.43 2.09
CA CYS A 114 -0.56 -2.99 3.15
C CYS A 114 -1.14 -1.92 4.07
N ASP A 115 -2.26 -2.24 4.71
CA ASP A 115 -2.78 -1.52 5.85
C ASP A 115 -2.05 -1.96 7.12
N THR A 116 -1.74 -1.01 7.98
CA THR A 116 -1.03 -1.30 9.23
C THR A 116 -1.92 -1.88 10.32
N ASP A 117 -3.24 -1.82 10.17
CA ASP A 117 -4.19 -2.48 11.07
C ASP A 117 -4.35 -3.99 10.82
N GLY A 118 -3.87 -4.47 9.67
CA GLY A 118 -3.86 -5.89 9.32
C GLY A 118 -5.03 -6.33 8.43
N ILE A 119 -5.86 -5.38 7.95
CA ILE A 119 -7.05 -5.66 7.14
C ILE A 119 -7.09 -4.73 5.93
N ASP A 120 -7.07 -5.28 4.71
CA ASP A 120 -7.20 -4.53 3.47
C ASP A 120 -8.59 -4.72 2.85
N GLY A 121 -9.51 -3.81 3.17
CA GLY A 121 -10.90 -3.86 2.74
C GLY A 121 -11.73 -4.87 3.54
N SER A 122 -12.39 -5.80 2.86
CA SER A 122 -13.29 -6.80 3.50
C SER A 122 -12.65 -8.19 3.66
N GLU A 123 -11.45 -8.38 3.16
CA GLU A 123 -10.81 -9.69 3.09
C GLU A 123 -9.84 -9.91 4.28
N ASP A 124 -9.26 -11.09 4.36
CA ASP A 124 -8.45 -11.55 5.50
C ASP A 124 -6.95 -11.18 5.41
N ASN A 125 -6.57 -10.40 4.40
CA ASN A 125 -5.20 -9.96 4.19
C ASN A 125 -4.98 -8.51 4.64
N ALA A 126 -3.79 -8.22 5.15
CA ALA A 126 -3.34 -6.86 5.43
C ALA A 126 -2.97 -6.08 4.16
N GLY A 127 -2.67 -6.78 3.11
CA GLY A 127 -2.21 -6.23 1.83
C GLY A 127 -1.54 -7.29 0.98
N VAL A 128 -0.65 -6.85 0.11
CA VAL A 128 -0.01 -7.71 -0.88
C VAL A 128 1.44 -7.32 -1.12
N TYR A 129 2.21 -8.25 -1.67
CA TYR A 129 3.55 -7.99 -2.19
C TYR A 129 3.71 -8.60 -3.58
N PHE A 130 4.67 -8.11 -4.34
CA PHE A 130 5.11 -8.76 -5.56
C PHE A 130 6.57 -8.44 -5.89
N ASP A 131 7.19 -9.31 -6.65
CA ASP A 131 8.53 -9.20 -7.20
C ASP A 131 8.60 -9.78 -8.62
N ASN A 132 9.78 -9.89 -9.19
CA ASN A 132 9.96 -10.48 -10.53
C ASN A 132 9.50 -11.94 -10.61
N LYS A 133 9.56 -12.72 -9.52
CA LYS A 133 9.07 -14.10 -9.51
C LYS A 133 7.55 -14.12 -9.59
N THR A 134 6.91 -13.22 -8.87
CA THR A 134 5.46 -13.01 -8.91
C THR A 134 4.99 -12.60 -10.30
N ILE A 135 5.71 -11.68 -10.94
CA ILE A 135 5.42 -11.23 -12.32
C ILE A 135 5.49 -12.41 -13.31
N LYS A 136 6.59 -13.16 -13.30
CA LYS A 136 6.76 -14.34 -14.15
C LYS A 136 5.70 -15.42 -13.88
N LYS A 137 5.27 -15.57 -12.64
CA LYS A 137 4.19 -16.50 -12.28
C LYS A 137 2.85 -16.05 -12.87
N ALA A 138 2.53 -14.74 -12.82
CA ALA A 138 1.33 -14.21 -13.44
C ALA A 138 1.29 -14.43 -14.95
N GLU A 139 2.42 -14.23 -15.65
CA GLU A 139 2.59 -14.51 -17.06
C GLU A 139 2.31 -16.00 -17.39
N LYS A 140 2.95 -16.91 -16.64
CA LYS A 140 2.75 -18.37 -16.81
C LYS A 140 1.31 -18.80 -16.61
N LEU A 141 0.59 -18.13 -15.71
CA LEU A 141 -0.83 -18.41 -15.44
C LEU A 141 -1.77 -17.62 -16.36
N SER A 142 -1.23 -16.86 -17.32
CA SER A 142 -1.99 -16.01 -18.25
C SER A 142 -2.99 -15.10 -17.52
N LEU A 143 -2.61 -14.57 -16.36
CA LEU A 143 -3.44 -13.65 -15.59
C LEU A 143 -3.36 -12.24 -16.19
N ASP A 144 -4.50 -11.70 -16.58
CA ASP A 144 -4.61 -10.33 -17.09
C ASP A 144 -4.91 -9.35 -15.93
N PRO A 145 -3.95 -8.53 -15.50
CA PRO A 145 -4.17 -7.58 -14.40
C PRO A 145 -5.24 -6.51 -14.75
N GLU A 146 -5.45 -6.20 -16.04
CA GLU A 146 -6.49 -5.24 -16.43
C GLU A 146 -7.89 -5.78 -16.22
N PHE A 147 -8.11 -7.06 -16.50
CA PHE A 147 -9.38 -7.73 -16.20
C PHE A 147 -9.71 -7.64 -14.71
N PHE A 148 -8.75 -8.00 -13.85
CA PHE A 148 -8.93 -7.94 -12.40
C PHE A 148 -9.12 -6.50 -11.88
N LEU A 149 -8.46 -5.51 -12.48
CA LEU A 149 -8.71 -4.10 -12.16
C LEU A 149 -10.13 -3.68 -12.56
N LYS A 150 -10.61 -4.03 -13.76
CA LYS A 150 -11.96 -3.68 -14.22
C LYS A 150 -13.06 -4.25 -13.33
N THR A 151 -12.83 -5.42 -12.76
CA THR A 151 -13.77 -6.10 -11.87
C THR A 151 -13.59 -5.79 -10.39
N ASN A 152 -12.61 -4.95 -10.01
CA ASN A 152 -12.19 -4.69 -8.61
C ASN A 152 -11.85 -5.98 -7.86
N ASP A 153 -11.16 -6.94 -8.52
CA ASP A 153 -10.85 -8.26 -7.96
C ASP A 153 -9.35 -8.47 -7.71
N SER A 154 -8.73 -7.45 -7.11
CA SER A 154 -7.31 -7.44 -6.81
C SER A 154 -6.91 -8.54 -5.80
N TYR A 155 -7.76 -8.86 -4.84
CA TYR A 155 -7.54 -9.97 -3.91
C TYR A 155 -7.37 -11.30 -4.63
N SER A 156 -8.30 -11.68 -5.53
CA SER A 156 -8.25 -12.95 -6.26
C SER A 156 -7.01 -13.04 -7.15
N PHE A 157 -6.58 -11.92 -7.75
CA PHE A 157 -5.34 -11.87 -8.52
C PHE A 157 -4.13 -12.28 -7.66
N PHE A 158 -3.90 -11.61 -6.54
CA PHE A 158 -2.76 -11.89 -5.67
C PHE A 158 -2.87 -13.21 -4.92
N LYS A 159 -4.07 -13.67 -4.61
CA LYS A 159 -4.32 -15.01 -4.06
C LYS A 159 -3.83 -16.13 -4.99
N LYS A 160 -4.13 -16.04 -6.29
CA LYS A 160 -3.62 -17.00 -7.31
C LYS A 160 -2.09 -17.00 -7.38
N LEU A 161 -1.46 -15.89 -7.07
CA LEU A 161 -0.01 -15.73 -7.07
C LEU A 161 0.65 -16.15 -5.75
N ASN A 162 -0.14 -16.41 -4.70
CA ASN A 162 0.35 -16.63 -3.33
C ASN A 162 1.15 -15.44 -2.80
N SER A 163 0.61 -14.24 -3.01
CA SER A 163 1.25 -12.95 -2.72
C SER A 163 0.44 -12.08 -1.76
N LEU A 164 -0.50 -12.68 -1.02
CA LEU A 164 -1.22 -12.02 0.06
C LEU A 164 -0.34 -11.95 1.31
N ILE A 165 -0.51 -10.88 2.09
CA ILE A 165 0.12 -10.70 3.39
C ILE A 165 -0.96 -10.90 4.45
N HIS A 166 -0.77 -11.87 5.33
CA HIS A 166 -1.67 -12.14 6.43
C HIS A 166 -0.95 -11.87 7.75
N THR A 167 -1.42 -10.92 8.51
CA THR A 167 -0.91 -10.59 9.86
C THR A 167 -1.94 -10.88 10.94
N GLY A 168 -3.21 -10.97 10.56
CA GLY A 168 -4.31 -10.77 11.48
C GLY A 168 -4.37 -9.33 11.99
N PRO A 169 -5.37 -8.98 12.83
CA PRO A 169 -5.47 -7.66 13.42
C PRO A 169 -4.21 -7.29 14.23
N THR A 170 -3.59 -6.17 13.92
CA THR A 170 -2.33 -5.74 14.57
C THR A 170 -2.56 -4.92 15.83
N LEU A 171 -3.80 -4.54 16.11
CA LEU A 171 -4.22 -3.67 17.22
C LEU A 171 -3.56 -2.27 17.17
N THR A 172 -3.10 -1.86 16.00
CA THR A 172 -2.59 -0.52 15.73
C THR A 172 -3.08 -0.05 14.36
N ASN A 173 -3.12 1.26 14.14
CA ASN A 173 -3.44 1.83 12.82
C ASN A 173 -2.69 3.15 12.64
N VAL A 174 -1.80 3.18 11.67
CA VAL A 174 -1.12 4.39 11.19
C VAL A 174 -1.28 4.51 9.66
N ASN A 175 -2.41 4.01 9.15
CA ASN A 175 -2.83 3.97 7.75
C ASN A 175 -1.95 3.04 6.88
N ASP A 176 -1.95 3.29 5.59
CA ASP A 176 -1.26 2.46 4.61
C ASP A 176 0.26 2.57 4.68
N TYR A 177 0.92 1.47 4.36
CA TYR A 177 2.36 1.38 4.18
C TYR A 177 2.68 0.85 2.79
N ARG A 178 3.42 1.63 2.01
CA ARG A 178 3.80 1.29 0.64
C ARG A 178 5.30 1.43 0.44
N VAL A 179 5.90 0.43 -0.18
CA VAL A 179 7.30 0.46 -0.62
C VAL A 179 7.37 -0.08 -2.04
N ILE A 180 8.08 0.62 -2.90
CA ILE A 180 8.45 0.16 -4.25
C ILE A 180 9.96 0.20 -4.33
N MET A 181 10.60 -0.90 -4.69
CA MET A 181 12.05 -0.99 -4.79
C MET A 181 12.49 -1.35 -6.20
N LYS A 182 13.60 -0.75 -6.63
CA LYS A 182 14.38 -1.14 -7.80
C LYS A 182 15.73 -1.66 -7.31
N ILE A 183 15.99 -2.96 -7.54
CA ILE A 183 17.15 -3.68 -6.94
C ILE A 183 18.14 -4.06 -8.04
#